data_5b35cdd115af02037bb5b215dd68e5f4
#
_entry.id   5b35cdd115af02037bb5b215dd68e5f4
#
_cell.length_a   1.000
_cell.length_b   1.000
_cell.length_c   1.000
_cell.angle_alpha   90.00
_cell.angle_beta   90.00
_cell.angle_gamma   90.00
#
_symmetry.space_group_name_H-M   'P 1'
#
loop_
_entity.id
_entity.type
_entity.pdbx_description
1 polymer ?
#
loop_
_entity_poly.entity_id
_entity_poly.type
_entity_poly.pdbx_seq_one_letter_code
_entity_poly.pdbx_strand_id
1 'polypeptide(L)'
;TDGTEIVIPKTSVSSFCFVQPDDGRSYFVFDFGKKKTLTLNTTDVETADFMNIPEGWKASLNLAKNSVTVQAPAASDAAYSGGIITLIGIDKKGNTVFASADVCASVDYTDKDGTFVVCEGNMTSVNGMLVYYDKAGKEYREVFEQANGGLEIGNVVQDMFMPNGKIYLLTQNGDRMGGAGRFVVCDARTMRMEFADPLVFKTPEDKDTWPQHLVVVSATKAYIQYSDSS
;
A
#
# COMPACT_ATOMS: atom_id res chain seq x y z
N THR A 1 7.52 -60.03 -11.39
CA THR A 1 7.15 -58.62 -11.08
C THR A 1 6.86 -57.94 -12.38
N ASP A 2 5.56 -57.84 -12.68
CA ASP A 2 5.04 -57.12 -13.82
C ASP A 2 5.21 -55.61 -13.53
N GLY A 3 6.13 -54.97 -14.28
CA GLY A 3 6.41 -53.54 -14.12
C GLY A 3 5.38 -52.69 -14.85
N THR A 4 4.18 -52.58 -14.31
CA THR A 4 3.16 -51.67 -14.82
C THR A 4 3.62 -50.23 -14.53
N GLU A 5 4.08 -49.52 -15.55
CA GLU A 5 4.41 -48.11 -15.46
C GLU A 5 3.12 -47.31 -15.26
N ILE A 6 2.96 -46.73 -14.08
CA ILE A 6 1.85 -45.78 -13.80
C ILE A 6 2.25 -44.44 -14.35
N VAL A 7 1.82 -44.12 -15.56
CA VAL A 7 1.93 -42.76 -16.13
C VAL A 7 0.91 -41.87 -15.42
N ILE A 8 1.37 -41.08 -14.49
CA ILE A 8 0.53 -39.99 -13.91
C ILE A 8 0.41 -38.92 -15.01
N PRO A 9 -0.80 -38.71 -15.57
CA PRO A 9 -0.97 -37.67 -16.59
C PRO A 9 -0.57 -36.30 -15.96
N LYS A 10 0.32 -35.57 -16.65
CA LYS A 10 0.66 -34.20 -16.31
C LYS A 10 -0.63 -33.38 -16.48
N THR A 11 -1.37 -33.17 -15.40
CA THR A 11 -2.53 -32.26 -15.43
C THR A 11 -1.99 -30.87 -15.67
N SER A 12 -2.24 -30.27 -16.83
CA SER A 12 -2.01 -28.87 -17.08
C SER A 12 -2.90 -28.08 -16.09
N VAL A 13 -2.28 -27.35 -15.20
CA VAL A 13 -2.99 -26.44 -14.30
C VAL A 13 -3.19 -25.15 -15.09
N SER A 14 -4.45 -24.74 -15.25
CA SER A 14 -4.77 -23.45 -15.86
C SER A 14 -4.17 -22.33 -15.00
N SER A 15 -3.53 -21.36 -15.63
CA SER A 15 -2.94 -20.20 -14.96
C SER A 15 -3.65 -18.95 -15.45
N PHE A 16 -4.12 -18.12 -14.52
CA PHE A 16 -4.70 -16.82 -14.81
C PHE A 16 -4.34 -15.84 -13.69
N CYS A 17 -3.32 -15.02 -13.90
CA CYS A 17 -2.87 -14.04 -12.90
C CYS A 17 -2.14 -12.87 -13.56
N PHE A 18 -2.10 -11.72 -12.88
CA PHE A 18 -1.23 -10.62 -13.27
C PHE A 18 0.22 -10.93 -12.90
N VAL A 19 1.15 -10.56 -13.78
CA VAL A 19 2.58 -10.54 -13.45
C VAL A 19 2.82 -9.40 -12.48
N GLN A 20 3.40 -9.70 -11.33
CA GLN A 20 3.66 -8.71 -10.29
C GLN A 20 4.67 -7.64 -10.75
N PRO A 21 4.63 -6.43 -10.17
CA PRO A 21 5.64 -5.41 -10.43
C PRO A 21 7.06 -5.90 -10.08
N ASP A 22 8.05 -5.41 -10.80
CA ASP A 22 9.47 -5.72 -10.60
C ASP A 22 10.17 -4.84 -9.56
N ASP A 23 9.44 -3.86 -9.00
CA ASP A 23 9.92 -2.92 -7.98
C ASP A 23 9.78 -3.41 -6.53
N GLY A 24 9.39 -4.67 -6.36
CA GLY A 24 9.23 -5.34 -5.06
C GLY A 24 7.90 -5.07 -4.35
N ARG A 25 7.01 -4.28 -4.95
CA ARG A 25 5.64 -4.08 -4.43
C ARG A 25 4.71 -5.22 -4.83
N SER A 26 3.70 -5.46 -4.03
CA SER A 26 2.60 -6.38 -4.36
C SER A 26 1.42 -5.67 -5.06
N TYR A 27 1.58 -4.42 -5.45
CA TYR A 27 0.56 -3.58 -6.09
C TYR A 27 1.17 -2.68 -7.15
N PHE A 28 0.36 -2.22 -8.10
CA PHE A 28 0.78 -1.38 -9.21
C PHE A 28 0.55 0.10 -8.91
N VAL A 29 1.61 0.89 -9.00
CA VAL A 29 1.58 2.34 -8.75
C VAL A 29 1.43 3.10 -10.06
N PHE A 30 0.53 4.07 -10.08
CA PHE A 30 0.27 4.97 -11.19
C PHE A 30 0.44 6.42 -10.74
N ASP A 31 0.75 7.30 -11.69
CA ASP A 31 0.45 8.71 -11.54
C ASP A 31 -0.99 8.98 -11.96
N PHE A 32 -1.64 9.97 -11.37
CA PHE A 32 -2.99 10.36 -11.75
C PHE A 32 -3.10 10.67 -13.25
N GLY A 33 -4.15 10.16 -13.90
CA GLY A 33 -4.43 10.31 -15.32
C GLY A 33 -3.56 9.48 -16.26
N LYS A 34 -2.54 8.80 -15.76
CA LYS A 34 -1.62 8.00 -16.59
C LYS A 34 -2.16 6.60 -16.86
N LYS A 35 -1.62 6.02 -17.95
CA LYS A 35 -1.93 4.65 -18.35
C LYS A 35 -0.69 3.77 -18.20
N LYS A 36 -0.91 2.51 -17.82
CA LYS A 36 0.09 1.43 -17.90
C LYS A 36 -0.54 0.18 -18.47
N THR A 37 0.26 -0.62 -19.16
CA THR A 37 -0.14 -1.95 -19.61
C THR A 37 0.45 -2.97 -18.66
N LEU A 38 -0.43 -3.76 -18.05
CA LEU A 38 -0.09 -4.85 -17.14
C LEU A 38 -0.10 -6.16 -17.91
N THR A 39 0.86 -7.03 -17.62
CA THR A 39 0.98 -8.33 -18.26
C THR A 39 0.18 -9.38 -17.49
N LEU A 40 -0.47 -10.29 -18.21
CA LEU A 40 -1.13 -11.47 -17.68
C LEU A 40 -0.29 -12.72 -17.97
N ASN A 41 -0.20 -13.62 -17.01
CA ASN A 41 0.12 -15.01 -17.26
C ASN A 41 -1.18 -15.78 -17.48
N THR A 42 -1.34 -16.32 -18.71
CA THR A 42 -2.52 -17.09 -19.09
C THR A 42 -2.09 -18.44 -19.66
N THR A 43 -2.64 -19.50 -19.10
CA THR A 43 -2.49 -20.86 -19.65
C THR A 43 -3.87 -21.50 -19.71
N ASP A 44 -4.27 -21.92 -20.91
CA ASP A 44 -5.56 -22.55 -21.16
C ASP A 44 -6.81 -21.73 -20.82
N VAL A 45 -6.73 -20.39 -20.81
CA VAL A 45 -7.87 -19.49 -20.68
C VAL A 45 -8.43 -19.16 -22.06
N GLU A 46 -9.71 -19.44 -22.28
CA GLU A 46 -10.38 -19.19 -23.58
C GLU A 46 -11.03 -17.82 -23.66
N THR A 47 -11.69 -17.42 -22.58
CA THR A 47 -12.41 -16.15 -22.49
C THR A 47 -12.15 -15.49 -21.14
N ALA A 48 -12.17 -14.17 -21.12
CA ALA A 48 -12.12 -13.40 -19.89
C ALA A 48 -12.80 -12.04 -20.06
N ASP A 49 -13.32 -11.49 -18.96
CA ASP A 49 -13.92 -10.17 -18.88
C ASP A 49 -13.67 -9.56 -17.51
N PHE A 50 -14.00 -8.28 -17.34
CA PHE A 50 -13.88 -7.60 -16.05
C PHE A 50 -15.03 -7.98 -15.13
N MET A 51 -14.70 -8.43 -13.94
CA MET A 51 -15.63 -8.59 -12.83
C MET A 51 -15.70 -7.32 -11.99
N ASN A 52 -14.57 -6.63 -11.82
CA ASN A 52 -14.47 -5.39 -11.05
C ASN A 52 -13.40 -4.45 -11.64
N ILE A 53 -13.74 -3.17 -11.71
CA ILE A 53 -12.82 -2.05 -11.94
C ILE A 53 -13.14 -1.01 -10.87
N PRO A 54 -12.16 -0.51 -10.09
CA PRO A 54 -12.40 0.49 -9.06
C PRO A 54 -13.02 1.78 -9.64
N GLU A 55 -13.76 2.50 -8.81
CA GLU A 55 -14.40 3.74 -9.22
C GLU A 55 -13.37 4.77 -9.74
N GLY A 56 -13.71 5.43 -10.85
CA GLY A 56 -12.86 6.41 -11.52
C GLY A 56 -11.75 5.81 -12.39
N TRP A 57 -11.44 4.51 -12.24
CA TRP A 57 -10.46 3.81 -13.07
C TRP A 57 -11.07 3.34 -14.38
N LYS A 58 -10.21 3.18 -15.41
CA LYS A 58 -10.60 2.57 -16.68
C LYS A 58 -9.64 1.43 -17.01
N ALA A 59 -10.17 0.37 -17.56
CA ALA A 59 -9.34 -0.76 -18.01
C ALA A 59 -9.86 -1.33 -19.32
N SER A 60 -8.96 -1.93 -20.11
CA SER A 60 -9.28 -2.67 -21.32
C SER A 60 -8.41 -3.93 -21.41
N LEU A 61 -9.05 -5.07 -21.67
CA LEU A 61 -8.42 -6.38 -21.78
C LEU A 61 -8.07 -6.67 -23.24
N ASN A 62 -6.87 -7.20 -23.46
CA ASN A 62 -6.46 -7.84 -24.70
C ASN A 62 -5.93 -9.24 -24.38
N LEU A 63 -6.83 -10.22 -24.36
CA LEU A 63 -6.49 -11.59 -24.00
C LEU A 63 -5.51 -12.24 -24.99
N ALA A 64 -5.63 -11.90 -26.28
CA ALA A 64 -4.71 -12.41 -27.33
C ALA A 64 -3.27 -11.92 -27.14
N LYS A 65 -3.05 -10.82 -26.46
CA LYS A 65 -1.73 -10.26 -26.12
C LYS A 65 -1.38 -10.47 -24.63
N ASN A 66 -2.19 -11.19 -23.89
CA ASN A 66 -2.02 -11.39 -22.46
C ASN A 66 -1.78 -10.07 -21.70
N SER A 67 -2.62 -9.07 -21.93
CA SER A 67 -2.40 -7.73 -21.39
C SER A 67 -3.69 -7.02 -21.00
N VAL A 68 -3.58 -6.18 -19.98
CA VAL A 68 -4.62 -5.27 -19.53
C VAL A 68 -4.06 -3.85 -19.52
N THR A 69 -4.63 -2.96 -20.32
CA THR A 69 -4.30 -1.54 -20.24
C THR A 69 -5.18 -0.89 -19.20
N VAL A 70 -4.55 -0.30 -18.18
CA VAL A 70 -5.21 0.35 -17.04
C VAL A 70 -4.91 1.84 -17.09
N GLN A 71 -5.91 2.67 -16.84
CA GLN A 71 -5.79 4.11 -16.69
C GLN A 71 -6.28 4.53 -15.32
N ALA A 72 -5.40 5.23 -14.58
CA ALA A 72 -5.75 5.87 -13.31
C ALA A 72 -6.74 7.02 -13.51
N PRO A 73 -7.54 7.35 -12.47
CA PRO A 73 -8.40 8.54 -12.48
C PRO A 73 -7.59 9.81 -12.75
N ALA A 74 -8.25 10.84 -13.26
CA ALA A 74 -7.63 12.16 -13.38
C ALA A 74 -7.23 12.71 -12.02
N ALA A 75 -6.23 13.61 -11.99
CA ALA A 75 -5.88 14.32 -10.77
C ALA A 75 -7.09 15.06 -10.21
N SER A 76 -7.29 14.95 -8.91
CA SER A 76 -8.38 15.58 -8.16
C SER A 76 -7.80 16.22 -6.88
N ASP A 77 -8.68 16.58 -5.95
CA ASP A 77 -8.23 17.04 -4.63
C ASP A 77 -7.83 15.88 -3.70
N ALA A 78 -8.13 14.63 -4.09
CA ALA A 78 -7.64 13.46 -3.38
C ALA A 78 -6.15 13.21 -3.65
N ALA A 79 -5.43 12.88 -2.60
CA ALA A 79 -4.02 12.52 -2.67
C ALA A 79 -3.82 11.06 -3.12
N TYR A 80 -4.86 10.25 -3.03
CA TYR A 80 -4.82 8.81 -3.29
C TYR A 80 -6.12 8.31 -3.92
N SER A 81 -6.00 7.32 -4.79
CA SER A 81 -7.09 6.49 -5.31
C SER A 81 -6.57 5.08 -5.53
N GLY A 82 -7.31 4.07 -5.13
CA GLY A 82 -6.87 2.69 -5.32
C GLY A 82 -8.00 1.68 -5.21
N GLY A 83 -7.68 0.43 -5.50
CA GLY A 83 -8.61 -0.70 -5.38
C GLY A 83 -8.14 -1.91 -6.17
N ILE A 84 -9.01 -2.91 -6.27
CA ILE A 84 -8.71 -4.19 -6.92
C ILE A 84 -9.39 -4.24 -8.29
N ILE A 85 -8.60 -4.42 -9.35
CA ILE A 85 -9.12 -4.85 -10.65
C ILE A 85 -9.22 -6.37 -10.61
N THR A 86 -10.38 -6.92 -10.95
CA THR A 86 -10.61 -8.36 -11.00
C THR A 86 -11.12 -8.76 -12.38
N LEU A 87 -10.48 -9.78 -12.95
CA LEU A 87 -10.92 -10.47 -14.15
C LEU A 87 -11.54 -11.82 -13.76
N ILE A 88 -12.58 -12.21 -14.47
CA ILE A 88 -13.15 -13.55 -14.47
C ILE A 88 -12.93 -14.16 -15.84
N GLY A 89 -12.49 -15.41 -15.90
CA GLY A 89 -12.26 -16.15 -17.14
C GLY A 89 -12.82 -17.54 -17.10
N ILE A 90 -12.89 -18.17 -18.28
CA ILE A 90 -13.24 -19.58 -18.45
C ILE A 90 -12.05 -20.27 -19.10
N ASP A 91 -11.59 -21.37 -18.52
CA ASP A 91 -10.53 -22.20 -19.08
C ASP A 91 -11.06 -23.19 -20.15
N LYS A 92 -10.17 -23.82 -20.89
CA LYS A 92 -10.52 -24.82 -21.92
C LYS A 92 -11.28 -26.06 -21.39
N LYS A 93 -11.36 -26.23 -20.08
CA LYS A 93 -12.11 -27.30 -19.42
C LYS A 93 -13.48 -26.84 -18.94
N GLY A 94 -13.82 -25.55 -19.15
CA GLY A 94 -15.04 -24.92 -18.68
C GLY A 94 -15.01 -24.47 -17.22
N ASN A 95 -13.84 -24.48 -16.55
CA ASN A 95 -13.73 -24.00 -15.17
C ASN A 95 -13.60 -22.48 -15.14
N THR A 96 -14.20 -21.90 -14.11
CA THR A 96 -14.02 -20.46 -13.82
C THR A 96 -12.66 -20.21 -13.17
N VAL A 97 -11.94 -19.20 -13.68
CA VAL A 97 -10.64 -18.75 -13.16
C VAL A 97 -10.67 -17.24 -12.92
N PHE A 98 -9.86 -16.77 -11.99
CA PHE A 98 -9.80 -15.35 -11.60
C PHE A 98 -8.38 -14.82 -11.64
N ALA A 99 -8.24 -13.53 -11.99
CA ALA A 99 -7.01 -12.78 -11.84
C ALA A 99 -7.31 -11.43 -11.19
N SER A 100 -6.50 -11.03 -10.21
CA SER A 100 -6.67 -9.75 -9.53
C SER A 100 -5.37 -8.96 -9.48
N ALA A 101 -5.49 -7.64 -9.61
CA ALA A 101 -4.41 -6.69 -9.45
C ALA A 101 -4.82 -5.58 -8.49
N ASP A 102 -4.04 -5.38 -7.46
CA ASP A 102 -4.16 -4.20 -6.60
C ASP A 102 -3.49 -3.01 -7.32
N VAL A 103 -4.22 -1.93 -7.52
CA VAL A 103 -3.77 -0.73 -8.24
C VAL A 103 -3.97 0.50 -7.36
N CYS A 104 -3.01 1.43 -7.40
CA CYS A 104 -3.17 2.73 -6.77
C CYS A 104 -2.59 3.85 -7.63
N ALA A 105 -3.18 5.03 -7.51
CA ALA A 105 -2.63 6.30 -7.95
C ALA A 105 -2.49 7.22 -6.74
N SER A 106 -1.35 7.87 -6.62
CA SER A 106 -1.08 8.81 -5.53
C SER A 106 -0.29 10.01 -6.03
N VAL A 107 -0.31 11.09 -5.28
CA VAL A 107 0.69 12.14 -5.40
C VAL A 107 2.07 11.57 -5.11
N ASP A 108 3.10 12.17 -5.68
CA ASP A 108 4.48 11.73 -5.45
C ASP A 108 5.04 12.40 -4.20
N TYR A 109 5.01 11.69 -3.08
CA TYR A 109 5.55 12.18 -1.81
C TYR A 109 7.08 12.17 -1.76
N THR A 110 7.75 11.61 -2.78
CA THR A 110 9.22 11.63 -2.88
C THR A 110 9.75 12.85 -3.63
N ASP A 111 8.85 13.73 -4.13
CA ASP A 111 9.28 15.00 -4.77
C ASP A 111 10.01 15.87 -3.73
N LYS A 112 11.28 16.19 -4.02
CA LYS A 112 12.16 16.97 -3.12
C LYS A 112 11.66 18.38 -2.85
N ASP A 113 10.79 18.91 -3.70
CA ASP A 113 10.21 20.25 -3.58
C ASP A 113 8.83 20.22 -2.88
N GLY A 114 8.37 19.03 -2.47
CA GLY A 114 7.19 18.85 -1.63
C GLY A 114 7.48 19.07 -0.15
N THR A 115 6.45 19.36 0.62
CA THR A 115 6.58 19.63 2.07
C THR A 115 5.50 18.89 2.86
N PHE A 116 5.92 18.16 3.88
CA PHE A 116 5.00 17.61 4.87
C PHE A 116 4.82 18.57 6.04
N VAL A 117 3.58 18.62 6.54
CA VAL A 117 3.24 19.19 7.83
C VAL A 117 2.68 18.07 8.71
N VAL A 118 3.36 17.82 9.82
CA VAL A 118 2.94 16.84 10.82
C VAL A 118 2.04 17.56 11.81
N CYS A 119 0.78 17.16 11.88
CA CYS A 119 -0.18 17.65 12.86
C CYS A 119 -0.23 16.66 14.02
N GLU A 120 0.15 17.11 15.20
CA GLU A 120 0.28 16.26 16.39
C GLU A 120 -1.06 15.64 16.83
N GLY A 121 -2.17 16.37 16.68
CA GLY A 121 -3.43 16.03 17.32
C GLY A 121 -3.42 16.43 18.81
N ASN A 122 -4.15 15.68 19.63
CA ASN A 122 -4.12 15.86 21.10
C ASN A 122 -4.37 14.56 21.84
N MET A 123 -3.98 14.51 23.10
CA MET A 123 -4.01 13.29 23.93
C MET A 123 -5.42 12.74 24.20
N THR A 124 -6.47 13.52 24.00
CA THR A 124 -7.80 13.19 24.55
C THR A 124 -8.89 13.01 23.49
N SER A 125 -8.76 13.56 22.31
CA SER A 125 -9.90 13.61 21.38
C SER A 125 -9.57 13.56 19.90
N VAL A 126 -8.32 13.79 19.49
CA VAL A 126 -7.96 13.90 18.07
C VAL A 126 -6.63 13.19 17.80
N ASN A 127 -6.64 12.22 16.90
CA ASN A 127 -5.41 11.62 16.39
C ASN A 127 -4.62 12.64 15.54
N GLY A 128 -3.33 12.40 15.38
CA GLY A 128 -2.52 13.22 14.50
C GLY A 128 -2.77 12.89 13.03
N MET A 129 -2.41 13.79 12.14
CA MET A 129 -2.52 13.62 10.70
C MET A 129 -1.32 14.18 9.95
N LEU A 130 -1.16 13.78 8.70
CA LEU A 130 -0.21 14.36 7.76
C LEU A 130 -0.92 15.23 6.73
N VAL A 131 -0.38 16.43 6.53
CA VAL A 131 -0.73 17.30 5.41
C VAL A 131 0.49 17.37 4.48
N TYR A 132 0.26 17.28 3.19
CA TYR A 132 1.31 17.38 2.18
C TYR A 132 1.01 18.55 1.24
N TYR A 133 2.01 19.37 0.99
CA TYR A 133 1.99 20.40 -0.04
C TYR A 133 2.90 19.98 -1.18
N ASP A 134 2.37 19.90 -2.40
CA ASP A 134 3.19 19.65 -3.58
C ASP A 134 4.03 20.88 -3.95
N LYS A 135 4.93 20.74 -4.91
CA LYS A 135 5.78 21.83 -5.40
C LYS A 135 5.04 23.03 -5.99
N ALA A 136 3.76 22.87 -6.33
CA ALA A 136 2.90 23.98 -6.77
C ALA A 136 2.18 24.66 -5.60
N GLY A 137 2.39 24.17 -4.37
CA GLY A 137 1.74 24.67 -3.17
C GLY A 137 0.30 24.14 -2.97
N LYS A 138 -0.10 23.12 -3.73
CA LYS A 138 -1.41 22.49 -3.54
C LYS A 138 -1.39 21.66 -2.28
N GLU A 139 -2.38 21.89 -1.41
CA GLU A 139 -2.57 21.17 -0.15
C GLU A 139 -3.31 19.84 -0.38
N TYR A 140 -2.82 18.80 0.29
CA TYR A 140 -3.47 17.49 0.43
C TYR A 140 -3.50 17.12 1.91
N ARG A 141 -4.69 16.94 2.46
CA ARG A 141 -4.91 16.62 3.87
C ARG A 141 -5.13 15.13 4.06
N GLU A 142 -4.88 14.64 5.27
CA GLU A 142 -5.18 13.25 5.66
C GLU A 142 -4.56 12.24 4.67
N VAL A 143 -3.31 12.52 4.24
CA VAL A 143 -2.69 11.74 3.16
C VAL A 143 -2.40 10.29 3.57
N PHE A 144 -2.21 10.03 4.86
CA PHE A 144 -2.07 8.67 5.38
C PHE A 144 -3.42 7.95 5.38
N GLU A 145 -4.45 8.59 5.89
CA GLU A 145 -5.81 8.05 5.99
C GLU A 145 -6.37 7.72 4.61
N GLN A 146 -6.18 8.60 3.63
CA GLN A 146 -6.60 8.35 2.26
C GLN A 146 -5.94 7.10 1.65
N ALA A 147 -4.66 6.86 1.93
CA ALA A 147 -3.92 5.72 1.39
C ALA A 147 -4.20 4.41 2.13
N ASN A 148 -4.78 4.46 3.34
CA ASN A 148 -4.95 3.33 4.24
C ASN A 148 -6.41 3.07 4.65
N GLY A 149 -7.36 3.43 3.76
CA GLY A 149 -8.77 3.08 3.94
C GLY A 149 -9.45 3.80 5.10
N GLY A 150 -8.99 5.00 5.45
CA GLY A 150 -9.51 5.80 6.55
C GLY A 150 -8.90 5.46 7.92
N LEU A 151 -7.90 4.54 7.98
CA LEU A 151 -7.15 4.30 9.20
C LEU A 151 -6.32 5.53 9.54
N GLU A 152 -6.44 6.05 10.75
CA GLU A 152 -5.64 7.17 11.24
C GLU A 152 -4.25 6.70 11.70
N ILE A 153 -3.25 7.59 11.71
CA ILE A 153 -1.86 7.27 12.08
C ILE A 153 -1.80 6.79 13.54
N GLY A 154 -2.30 7.58 14.43
CA GLY A 154 -2.27 7.34 15.85
C GLY A 154 -2.33 8.62 16.68
N ASN A 155 -2.42 8.44 17.99
CA ASN A 155 -2.63 9.55 18.91
C ASN A 155 -1.30 10.21 19.27
N VAL A 156 -1.24 11.52 19.11
CA VAL A 156 -0.09 12.39 19.38
C VAL A 156 1.13 12.03 18.51
N VAL A 157 1.07 12.38 17.22
CA VAL A 157 2.20 12.20 16.29
C VAL A 157 3.34 13.13 16.69
N GLN A 158 4.52 12.57 16.99
CA GLN A 158 5.67 13.30 17.52
C GLN A 158 6.73 13.57 16.47
N ASP A 159 6.98 12.60 15.59
CA ASP A 159 8.09 12.69 14.67
C ASP A 159 7.82 11.94 13.36
N MET A 160 8.50 12.39 12.32
CA MET A 160 8.48 11.80 11.00
C MET A 160 9.90 11.78 10.42
N PHE A 161 10.32 10.64 9.91
CA PHE A 161 11.62 10.48 9.26
C PHE A 161 11.47 9.75 7.93
N MET A 162 12.16 10.22 6.88
CA MET A 162 11.92 9.74 5.51
C MET A 162 13.22 9.33 4.80
N PRO A 163 13.84 8.20 5.18
CA PRO A 163 15.01 7.68 4.50
C PRO A 163 14.65 6.56 3.51
N ASN A 164 15.44 6.42 2.45
CA ASN A 164 15.49 5.22 1.60
C ASN A 164 14.13 4.75 1.05
N GLY A 165 13.27 5.67 0.66
CA GLY A 165 11.97 5.34 0.05
C GLY A 165 10.90 4.88 1.05
N LYS A 166 11.11 5.10 2.34
CA LYS A 166 10.13 4.83 3.41
C LYS A 166 9.82 6.10 4.19
N ILE A 167 8.62 6.15 4.73
CA ILE A 167 8.21 7.14 5.73
C ILE A 167 8.01 6.41 7.04
N TYR A 168 8.69 6.88 8.07
CA TYR A 168 8.59 6.39 9.44
C TYR A 168 7.87 7.45 10.27
N LEU A 169 6.82 7.05 10.97
CA LEU A 169 6.04 7.92 11.84
C LEU A 169 6.13 7.40 13.26
N LEU A 170 6.24 8.32 14.19
CA LEU A 170 6.31 8.03 15.60
C LEU A 170 5.14 8.72 16.30
N THR A 171 4.36 7.96 17.08
CA THR A 171 3.26 8.51 17.88
C THR A 171 3.48 8.18 19.35
N GLN A 172 3.02 9.07 20.23
CA GLN A 172 3.22 8.90 21.67
C GLN A 172 2.30 7.84 22.27
N ASN A 173 1.02 7.87 21.90
CA ASN A 173 -0.01 7.01 22.49
C ASN A 173 -0.53 5.91 21.53
N GLY A 174 -0.02 5.88 20.30
CA GLY A 174 -0.33 4.81 19.35
C GLY A 174 -1.81 4.68 19.01
N ASP A 175 -2.31 3.48 19.16
CA ASP A 175 -3.67 3.06 18.82
C ASP A 175 -4.74 3.41 19.86
N ARG A 176 -4.39 4.17 20.88
CA ARG A 176 -5.29 4.52 22.02
C ARG A 176 -6.67 5.04 21.57
N MET A 177 -6.73 5.71 20.42
CA MET A 177 -7.96 6.27 19.85
C MET A 177 -8.31 5.65 18.50
N GLY A 178 -7.89 4.41 18.25
CA GLY A 178 -8.17 3.70 17.00
C GLY A 178 -7.16 3.92 15.88
N GLY A 179 -6.00 4.50 16.16
CA GLY A 179 -4.92 4.71 15.18
C GLY A 179 -4.11 3.43 14.88
N ALA A 180 -3.22 3.53 13.90
CA ALA A 180 -2.41 2.40 13.42
C ALA A 180 -1.41 1.88 14.46
N GLY A 181 -0.76 2.76 15.23
CA GLY A 181 0.21 2.34 16.23
C GLY A 181 1.18 3.43 16.68
N ARG A 182 2.15 3.06 17.52
CA ARG A 182 3.21 3.98 17.98
C ARG A 182 4.34 4.14 17.00
N PHE A 183 4.63 3.10 16.23
CA PHE A 183 5.64 3.13 15.19
C PHE A 183 5.02 2.63 13.89
N VAL A 184 4.96 3.48 12.88
CA VAL A 184 4.31 3.19 11.60
C VAL A 184 5.31 3.39 10.48
N VAL A 185 5.34 2.46 9.54
CA VAL A 185 6.19 2.51 8.35
C VAL A 185 5.34 2.47 7.10
N CYS A 186 5.55 3.44 6.21
CA CYS A 186 4.85 3.54 4.94
C CYS A 186 5.81 3.52 3.76
N ASP A 187 5.33 3.09 2.61
CA ASP A 187 5.97 3.35 1.33
C ASP A 187 5.96 4.85 1.02
N ALA A 188 7.13 5.44 0.80
CA ALA A 188 7.25 6.89 0.60
C ALA A 188 6.62 7.37 -0.71
N ARG A 189 6.45 6.49 -1.73
CA ARG A 189 5.84 6.87 -3.01
C ARG A 189 4.32 6.94 -2.93
N THR A 190 3.69 6.13 -2.04
CA THR A 190 2.24 5.93 -2.04
C THR A 190 1.56 6.23 -0.71
N MET A 191 2.31 6.42 0.38
CA MET A 191 1.83 6.53 1.76
C MET A 191 1.14 5.25 2.28
N ARG A 192 1.13 4.15 1.52
CA ARG A 192 0.56 2.88 1.99
C ARG A 192 1.37 2.34 3.16
N MET A 193 0.69 2.02 4.23
CA MET A 193 1.29 1.40 5.41
C MET A 193 1.79 -0.01 5.09
N GLU A 194 3.02 -0.29 5.47
CA GLU A 194 3.67 -1.60 5.34
C GLU A 194 3.80 -2.30 6.68
N PHE A 195 3.93 -1.51 7.75
CA PHE A 195 4.11 -2.04 9.09
C PHE A 195 3.59 -1.04 10.12
N ALA A 196 3.02 -1.56 11.19
CA ALA A 196 2.71 -0.79 12.39
C ALA A 196 2.92 -1.65 13.64
N ASP A 197 3.42 -1.02 14.70
CA ASP A 197 3.60 -1.67 16.00
C ASP A 197 2.89 -0.85 17.10
N PRO A 198 1.86 -1.41 17.74
CA PRO A 198 1.11 -0.72 18.77
C PRO A 198 1.79 -0.75 20.17
N LEU A 199 2.78 -1.63 20.42
CA LEU A 199 3.20 -2.00 21.77
C LEU A 199 4.66 -1.72 22.11
N VAL A 200 5.32 -0.90 21.33
CA VAL A 200 6.77 -0.92 21.18
C VAL A 200 7.59 -0.50 22.40
N PHE A 201 7.14 0.45 23.21
CA PHE A 201 8.11 1.15 24.05
C PHE A 201 7.75 1.03 25.53
N LYS A 202 8.43 0.09 26.21
CA LYS A 202 8.40 -0.02 27.65
C LYS A 202 9.80 0.10 28.25
N THR A 203 9.91 0.62 29.46
CA THR A 203 11.15 0.57 30.24
C THR A 203 11.47 -0.87 30.64
N PRO A 204 12.70 -1.17 31.10
CA PRO A 204 13.03 -2.47 31.68
C PRO A 204 12.10 -2.88 32.84
N GLU A 205 11.50 -1.91 33.54
CA GLU A 205 10.55 -2.11 34.64
C GLU A 205 9.10 -2.25 34.17
N ASP A 206 8.86 -2.47 32.86
CA ASP A 206 7.54 -2.62 32.23
C ASP A 206 6.62 -1.39 32.34
N LYS A 207 7.21 -0.19 32.52
CA LYS A 207 6.45 1.06 32.48
C LYS A 207 6.29 1.56 31.05
N ASP A 208 5.15 2.16 30.77
CA ASP A 208 4.93 2.85 29.48
C ASP A 208 5.92 4.00 29.32
N THR A 209 6.38 4.17 28.09
CA THR A 209 7.24 5.29 27.71
C THR A 209 6.54 6.16 26.68
N TRP A 210 6.99 7.40 26.58
CA TRP A 210 6.50 8.34 25.57
C TRP A 210 7.60 8.60 24.54
N PRO A 211 7.54 7.93 23.35
CA PRO A 211 8.48 8.20 22.29
C PRO A 211 8.31 9.63 21.77
N GLN A 212 9.44 10.30 21.47
CA GLN A 212 9.50 11.70 21.10
C GLN A 212 10.22 11.94 19.78
N HIS A 213 11.38 11.28 19.58
CA HIS A 213 12.20 11.48 18.38
C HIS A 213 12.68 10.17 17.81
N LEU A 214 12.80 10.15 16.48
CA LEU A 214 13.17 8.99 15.70
C LEU A 214 14.32 9.33 14.74
N VAL A 215 15.35 8.48 14.69
CA VAL A 215 16.38 8.49 13.64
C VAL A 215 16.54 7.09 13.09
N VAL A 216 16.36 6.92 11.79
CA VAL A 216 16.60 5.66 11.09
C VAL A 216 17.97 5.71 10.42
N VAL A 217 18.85 4.80 10.81
CA VAL A 217 20.24 4.74 10.34
C VAL A 217 20.40 3.78 9.16
N SER A 218 19.61 2.71 9.14
CA SER A 218 19.58 1.72 8.06
C SER A 218 18.24 1.01 8.01
N ALA A 219 18.03 0.15 7.02
CA ALA A 219 16.81 -0.67 6.90
C ALA A 219 16.55 -1.58 8.12
N THR A 220 17.56 -1.83 8.95
CA THR A 220 17.49 -2.74 10.10
C THR A 220 17.83 -2.07 11.42
N LYS A 221 18.05 -0.74 11.44
CA LYS A 221 18.46 -0.04 12.65
C LYS A 221 17.87 1.35 12.74
N ALA A 222 17.11 1.58 13.81
CA ALA A 222 16.58 2.87 14.20
C ALA A 222 16.90 3.16 15.67
N TYR A 223 16.95 4.43 16.04
CA TYR A 223 17.02 4.91 17.41
C TYR A 223 15.81 5.75 17.73
N ILE A 224 15.23 5.50 18.87
CA ILE A 224 14.07 6.26 19.37
C ILE A 224 14.43 6.83 20.73
N GLN A 225 14.29 8.14 20.85
CA GLN A 225 14.35 8.82 22.13
C GLN A 225 12.97 8.78 22.75
N TYR A 226 12.90 8.46 24.04
CA TYR A 226 11.65 8.47 24.80
C TYR A 226 11.85 9.10 26.16
N SER A 227 10.76 9.53 26.78
CA SER A 227 10.67 9.94 28.18
C SER A 227 9.81 8.97 28.96
N ASP A 228 10.03 8.87 30.25
CA ASP A 228 9.15 8.12 31.15
C ASP A 228 7.78 8.79 31.20
N SER A 229 6.74 7.99 31.18
CA SER A 229 5.36 8.43 31.46
C SER A 229 5.21 8.59 32.98
N SER A 230 5.77 9.66 33.52
CA SER A 230 5.66 9.97 34.98
C SER A 230 4.33 10.61 35.32
#